data_490f7abc1de9145dd8e473c0ca3f3774
#
_entry.id   490f7abc1de9145dd8e473c0ca3f3774
#
_cell.length_a   1.000
_cell.length_b   1.000
_cell.length_c   1.000
_cell.angle_alpha   90.00
_cell.angle_beta   90.00
_cell.angle_gamma   90.00
#
_symmetry.space_group_name_H-M   'P 1'
#
loop_
_entity.id
_entity.type
_entity.pdbx_description
1 polymer ?
#
loop_
_entity_poly.entity_id
_entity_poly.type
_entity_poly.pdbx_seq_one_letter_code
_entity_poly.pdbx_strand_id
1 'polypeptide(L)'
;MTEVSIHPFARAHLDGLIRLVAAEGWAEYADDPERTNRALCAQGVTTLVALAGEEVIGFIQVQSDGVIQAHVSMFLIAPEWRGHGIGSRLLREGLERAGGLQLDIRTRTEGYYERLGATRSLGFRLTREALGLSALAAD
;
A
#
# COMPACT_ATOMS: atom_id res chain seq x y z
N MET A 1 0.34 -26.10 -4.44
CA MET A 1 0.68 -24.73 -4.05
C MET A 1 -0.46 -23.81 -4.46
N THR A 2 -0.93 -22.98 -3.54
CA THR A 2 -2.05 -22.08 -3.82
C THR A 2 -1.63 -20.99 -4.80
N GLU A 3 -2.40 -20.81 -5.85
CA GLU A 3 -2.17 -19.74 -6.82
C GLU A 3 -2.52 -18.39 -6.20
N VAL A 4 -1.71 -17.37 -6.49
CA VAL A 4 -1.93 -16.01 -6.01
C VAL A 4 -2.53 -15.19 -7.14
N SER A 5 -3.66 -14.55 -6.86
CA SER A 5 -4.32 -13.64 -7.81
C SER A 5 -4.35 -12.23 -7.25
N ILE A 6 -4.35 -11.23 -8.15
CA ILE A 6 -4.38 -9.82 -7.78
C ILE A 6 -5.70 -9.22 -8.24
N HIS A 7 -6.36 -8.52 -7.33
CA HIS A 7 -7.68 -7.93 -7.57
C HIS A 7 -7.76 -6.51 -7.04
N PRO A 8 -8.62 -5.67 -7.60
CA PRO A 8 -8.96 -4.41 -6.96
C PRO A 8 -9.53 -4.65 -5.57
N PHE A 9 -9.18 -3.78 -4.63
CA PHE A 9 -9.68 -3.88 -3.27
C PHE A 9 -11.21 -3.73 -3.27
N ALA A 10 -11.88 -4.58 -2.50
CA ALA A 10 -13.31 -4.49 -2.24
C ALA A 10 -13.55 -4.61 -0.73
N ARG A 11 -14.69 -4.14 -0.26
CA ARG A 11 -15.06 -4.18 1.17
C ARG A 11 -14.85 -5.57 1.79
N ALA A 12 -15.13 -6.63 1.02
CA ALA A 12 -14.94 -8.01 1.50
C ALA A 12 -13.50 -8.32 1.90
N HIS A 13 -12.52 -7.55 1.40
CA HIS A 13 -11.10 -7.74 1.71
C HIS A 13 -10.64 -6.98 2.96
N LEU A 14 -11.49 -6.10 3.51
CA LEU A 14 -11.07 -5.20 4.60
C LEU A 14 -10.57 -5.95 5.83
N ASP A 15 -11.32 -6.94 6.30
CA ASP A 15 -10.94 -7.66 7.51
C ASP A 15 -9.58 -8.35 7.36
N GLY A 16 -9.33 -8.95 6.20
CA GLY A 16 -8.05 -9.59 5.91
C GLY A 16 -6.90 -8.58 5.84
N LEU A 17 -7.14 -7.44 5.21
CA LEU A 17 -6.14 -6.37 5.13
C LEU A 17 -5.83 -5.81 6.51
N ILE A 18 -6.84 -5.60 7.35
CA ILE A 18 -6.66 -5.10 8.72
C ILE A 18 -5.82 -6.09 9.54
N ARG A 19 -6.05 -7.40 9.38
CA ARG A 19 -5.22 -8.41 10.05
C ARG A 19 -3.75 -8.30 9.65
N LEU A 20 -3.47 -8.04 8.36
CA LEU A 20 -2.10 -7.86 7.89
C LEU A 20 -1.42 -6.65 8.52
N VAL A 21 -2.09 -5.50 8.51
CA VAL A 21 -1.49 -4.27 9.06
C VAL A 21 -1.36 -4.35 10.58
N ALA A 22 -2.28 -5.01 11.26
CA ALA A 22 -2.19 -5.25 12.71
C ALA A 22 -0.98 -6.11 13.05
N ALA A 23 -0.77 -7.20 12.30
CA ALA A 23 0.37 -8.09 12.51
C ALA A 23 1.70 -7.41 12.26
N GLU A 24 1.75 -6.42 11.37
CA GLU A 24 2.95 -5.63 11.08
C GLU A 24 3.17 -4.50 12.08
N GLY A 25 2.19 -4.23 12.95
CA GLY A 25 2.29 -3.18 13.96
C GLY A 25 1.91 -1.79 13.43
N TRP A 26 1.15 -1.72 12.34
CA TRP A 26 0.70 -0.44 11.77
C TRP A 26 -0.61 -0.01 12.45
N ALA A 27 -0.49 0.44 13.70
CA ALA A 27 -1.64 0.73 14.55
C ALA A 27 -2.56 1.81 13.99
N GLU A 28 -2.01 2.83 13.33
CA GLU A 28 -2.81 3.92 12.75
C GLU A 28 -3.82 3.44 11.69
N TYR A 29 -3.54 2.30 11.09
CA TYR A 29 -4.47 1.68 10.13
C TYR A 29 -5.35 0.62 10.78
N ALA A 30 -4.77 -0.18 11.67
CA ALA A 30 -5.47 -1.30 12.31
C ALA A 30 -6.50 -0.84 13.34
N ASP A 31 -6.24 0.27 14.04
CA ASP A 31 -7.07 0.73 15.15
C ASP A 31 -8.37 1.40 14.69
N ASP A 32 -8.46 1.79 13.42
CA ASP A 32 -9.68 2.41 12.88
C ASP A 32 -9.94 1.86 11.47
N PRO A 33 -10.55 0.66 11.37
CA PRO A 33 -10.79 0.02 10.07
C PRO A 33 -11.63 0.84 9.11
N GLU A 34 -12.62 1.58 9.61
CA GLU A 34 -13.47 2.39 8.74
C GLU A 34 -12.71 3.57 8.13
N ARG A 35 -11.84 4.20 8.91
CA ARG A 35 -10.95 5.25 8.39
C ARG A 35 -10.03 4.68 7.32
N THR A 36 -9.43 3.51 7.59
CA THR A 36 -8.56 2.83 6.63
C THR A 36 -9.33 2.50 5.35
N ASN A 37 -10.57 2.01 5.46
CA ASN A 37 -11.38 1.72 4.30
C ASN A 37 -11.62 2.99 3.45
N ARG A 38 -11.92 4.12 4.08
CA ARG A 38 -12.10 5.39 3.36
C ARG A 38 -10.83 5.78 2.62
N ALA A 39 -9.66 5.61 3.25
CA ALA A 39 -8.38 5.90 2.62
C ALA A 39 -8.12 5.00 1.41
N LEU A 40 -8.44 3.71 1.53
CA LEU A 40 -8.23 2.74 0.45
C LEU A 40 -9.14 2.98 -0.75
N CYS A 41 -10.29 3.61 -0.54
CA CYS A 41 -11.29 3.88 -1.58
C CYS A 41 -11.32 5.32 -2.03
N ALA A 42 -10.37 6.16 -1.59
CA ALA A 42 -10.38 7.59 -1.89
C ALA A 42 -10.16 7.86 -3.39
N GLN A 43 -10.64 9.00 -3.84
CA GLN A 43 -10.41 9.44 -5.21
C GLN A 43 -8.91 9.63 -5.45
N GLY A 44 -8.42 9.20 -6.61
CA GLY A 44 -6.99 9.25 -6.92
C GLY A 44 -6.18 8.13 -6.28
N VAL A 45 -6.83 7.16 -5.65
CA VAL A 45 -6.19 6.01 -5.02
C VAL A 45 -6.54 4.74 -5.78
N THR A 46 -5.52 3.94 -6.06
CA THR A 46 -5.66 2.57 -6.56
C THR A 46 -5.19 1.63 -5.47
N THR A 47 -6.07 0.75 -5.02
CA THR A 47 -5.71 -0.28 -4.03
C THR A 47 -5.92 -1.64 -4.64
N LEU A 48 -4.86 -2.47 -4.62
CA LEU A 48 -4.91 -3.85 -5.09
C LEU A 48 -4.59 -4.79 -3.95
N VAL A 49 -5.28 -5.93 -3.92
CA VAL A 49 -5.02 -7.00 -2.96
C VAL A 49 -4.50 -8.22 -3.69
N ALA A 50 -3.59 -8.94 -3.02
CA ALA A 50 -3.12 -10.25 -3.46
C ALA A 50 -3.83 -11.30 -2.61
N LEU A 51 -4.48 -12.24 -3.28
CA LEU A 51 -5.26 -13.29 -2.63
C LEU A 51 -4.65 -14.66 -2.89
N ALA A 52 -4.54 -15.46 -1.83
CA ALA A 52 -4.30 -16.89 -1.92
C ALA A 52 -5.62 -17.57 -1.56
N GLY A 53 -6.36 -18.03 -2.58
CA GLY A 53 -7.75 -18.40 -2.38
C GLY A 53 -8.55 -17.16 -1.99
N GLU A 54 -9.18 -17.17 -0.82
CA GLU A 54 -9.90 -16.02 -0.30
C GLU A 54 -9.11 -15.21 0.74
N GLU A 55 -7.91 -15.68 1.08
CA GLU A 55 -7.08 -15.03 2.08
C GLU A 55 -6.30 -13.87 1.49
N VAL A 56 -6.38 -12.70 2.15
CA VAL A 56 -5.57 -11.53 1.77
C VAL A 56 -4.15 -11.74 2.29
N ILE A 57 -3.20 -11.89 1.38
CA ILE A 57 -1.81 -12.15 1.72
C ILE A 57 -0.88 -10.97 1.40
N GLY A 58 -1.41 -9.94 0.80
CA GLY A 58 -0.65 -8.73 0.50
C GLY A 58 -1.55 -7.68 -0.10
N PHE A 59 -1.04 -6.45 -0.14
CA PHE A 59 -1.78 -5.36 -0.80
C PHE A 59 -0.85 -4.19 -1.08
N ILE A 60 -1.30 -3.29 -1.96
CA ILE A 60 -0.62 -2.03 -2.27
C ILE A 60 -1.67 -0.92 -2.39
N GLN A 61 -1.33 0.25 -1.86
CA GLN A 61 -2.10 1.48 -2.09
C GLN A 61 -1.23 2.46 -2.85
N VAL A 62 -1.70 2.87 -4.02
CA VAL A 62 -1.01 3.86 -4.87
C VAL A 62 -1.86 5.10 -4.98
N GLN A 63 -1.28 6.24 -4.62
CA GLN A 63 -1.90 7.55 -4.82
C GLN A 63 -1.30 8.16 -6.09
N SER A 64 -2.13 8.70 -6.99
CA SER A 64 -1.63 9.18 -8.28
C SER A 64 -2.48 10.33 -8.81
N ASP A 65 -1.82 11.26 -9.50
CA ASP A 65 -2.54 12.26 -10.30
C ASP A 65 -3.03 11.68 -11.63
N GLY A 66 -2.65 10.45 -11.94
CA GLY A 66 -3.03 9.75 -13.16
C GLY A 66 -2.25 10.19 -14.41
N VAL A 67 -1.32 11.11 -14.27
CA VAL A 67 -0.60 11.72 -15.40
C VAL A 67 0.91 11.59 -15.27
N ILE A 68 1.50 12.05 -14.18
CA ILE A 68 2.95 12.11 -14.00
C ILE A 68 3.40 11.37 -12.75
N GLN A 69 2.87 11.72 -11.59
CA GLN A 69 3.42 11.30 -10.31
C GLN A 69 2.49 10.37 -9.56
N ALA A 70 3.04 9.23 -9.15
CA ALA A 70 2.38 8.30 -8.25
C ALA A 70 3.21 8.10 -6.99
N HIS A 71 2.56 7.74 -5.89
CA HIS A 71 3.20 7.48 -4.61
C HIS A 71 2.60 6.24 -3.97
N VAL A 72 3.46 5.33 -3.51
CA VAL A 72 3.02 4.17 -2.71
C VAL A 72 2.97 4.59 -1.26
N SER A 73 1.77 4.59 -0.70
CA SER A 73 1.58 4.94 0.72
C SER A 73 1.49 3.72 1.62
N MET A 74 1.02 2.58 1.09
CA MET A 74 0.95 1.32 1.82
C MET A 74 1.34 0.19 0.89
N PHE A 75 2.19 -0.72 1.39
CA PHE A 75 2.67 -1.84 0.59
C PHE A 75 3.16 -2.93 1.56
N LEU A 76 2.49 -4.06 1.57
CA LEU A 76 2.76 -5.10 2.54
C LEU A 76 2.46 -6.48 1.98
N ILE A 77 3.38 -7.41 2.20
CA ILE A 77 3.20 -8.82 1.89
C ILE A 77 3.32 -9.59 3.21
N ALA A 78 2.43 -10.52 3.46
CA ALA A 78 2.52 -11.40 4.62
C ALA A 78 3.89 -12.09 4.64
N PRO A 79 4.54 -12.19 5.81
CA PRO A 79 5.92 -12.72 5.88
C PRO A 79 6.11 -14.06 5.20
N GLU A 80 5.18 -14.99 5.37
CA GLU A 80 5.25 -16.34 4.79
C GLU A 80 5.11 -16.37 3.26
N TRP A 81 4.68 -15.25 2.66
CA TRP A 81 4.51 -15.12 1.21
C TRP A 81 5.59 -14.27 0.54
N ARG A 82 6.56 -13.78 1.31
CA ARG A 82 7.67 -12.99 0.78
C ARG A 82 8.61 -13.86 -0.03
N GLY A 83 9.30 -13.25 -1.00
CA GLY A 83 10.24 -13.98 -1.85
C GLY A 83 9.61 -14.75 -3.01
N HIS A 84 8.34 -14.50 -3.31
CA HIS A 84 7.62 -15.19 -4.38
C HIS A 84 7.24 -14.26 -5.55
N GLY A 85 7.79 -13.05 -5.58
CA GLY A 85 7.53 -12.10 -6.67
C GLY A 85 6.20 -11.37 -6.59
N ILE A 86 5.44 -11.54 -5.50
CA ILE A 86 4.11 -10.93 -5.35
C ILE A 86 4.24 -9.41 -5.26
N GLY A 87 5.22 -8.91 -4.51
CA GLY A 87 5.46 -7.49 -4.36
C GLY A 87 5.72 -6.80 -5.70
N SER A 88 6.56 -7.38 -6.54
CA SER A 88 6.86 -6.84 -7.87
C SER A 88 5.62 -6.82 -8.76
N ARG A 89 4.78 -7.85 -8.67
CA ARG A 89 3.51 -7.88 -9.40
C ARG A 89 2.57 -6.76 -8.94
N LEU A 90 2.45 -6.56 -7.63
CA LEU A 90 1.61 -5.49 -7.08
C LEU A 90 2.12 -4.11 -7.50
N LEU A 91 3.43 -3.88 -7.46
CA LEU A 91 4.01 -2.60 -7.90
C LEU A 91 3.71 -2.33 -9.37
N ARG A 92 3.94 -3.33 -10.22
CA ARG A 92 3.73 -3.19 -11.66
C ARG A 92 2.26 -2.94 -11.98
N GLU A 93 1.37 -3.77 -11.47
CA GLU A 93 -0.05 -3.61 -11.71
C GLU A 93 -0.62 -2.34 -11.07
N GLY A 94 -0.12 -1.99 -9.89
CA GLY A 94 -0.53 -0.78 -9.19
C GLY A 94 -0.25 0.48 -9.99
N LEU A 95 0.99 0.62 -10.51
CA LEU A 95 1.33 1.78 -11.33
C LEU A 95 0.59 1.77 -12.67
N GLU A 96 0.46 0.61 -13.29
CA GLU A 96 -0.28 0.47 -14.54
C GLU A 96 -1.72 0.96 -14.41
N ARG A 97 -2.40 0.58 -13.33
CA ARG A 97 -3.79 0.97 -13.10
C ARG A 97 -3.92 2.41 -12.60
N ALA A 98 -3.00 2.85 -11.76
CA ALA A 98 -3.05 4.20 -11.19
C ALA A 98 -2.71 5.29 -12.22
N GLY A 99 -1.91 4.95 -13.20
CA GLY A 99 -1.35 5.91 -14.14
C GLY A 99 -0.18 6.68 -13.55
N GLY A 100 0.48 7.47 -14.39
CA GLY A 100 1.67 8.22 -14.01
C GLY A 100 2.90 7.69 -14.70
N LEU A 101 3.93 8.51 -14.74
CA LEU A 101 5.19 8.17 -15.39
C LEU A 101 6.19 7.58 -14.41
N GLN A 102 6.03 7.87 -13.13
CA GLN A 102 6.98 7.46 -12.10
C GLN A 102 6.28 7.25 -10.77
N LEU A 103 6.93 6.46 -9.92
CA LEU A 103 6.39 6.04 -8.64
C LEU A 103 7.43 6.28 -7.57
N ASP A 104 7.08 7.03 -6.54
CA ASP A 104 7.93 7.20 -5.37
C ASP A 104 7.45 6.33 -4.24
N ILE A 105 8.39 5.80 -3.47
CA ILE A 105 8.11 5.03 -2.28
C ILE A 105 9.12 5.36 -1.20
N ARG A 106 8.65 5.48 0.02
CA ARG A 106 9.51 5.63 1.17
C ARG A 106 9.58 4.29 1.92
N THR A 107 10.78 3.82 2.16
CA THR A 107 10.98 2.49 2.72
C THR A 107 12.14 2.50 3.73
N ARG A 108 12.12 1.51 4.63
CA ARG A 108 13.26 1.18 5.48
C ARG A 108 13.98 -0.08 5.00
N THR A 109 13.46 -0.70 3.93
CA THR A 109 14.03 -1.91 3.36
C THR A 109 15.11 -1.55 2.35
N GLU A 110 16.29 -2.10 2.49
CA GLU A 110 17.39 -1.88 1.55
C GLU A 110 17.51 -3.05 0.57
N GLY A 111 17.95 -2.74 -0.64
CA GLY A 111 18.28 -3.72 -1.67
C GLY A 111 17.14 -4.11 -2.59
N TYR A 112 15.92 -4.17 -2.10
CA TYR A 112 14.78 -4.63 -2.90
C TYR A 112 14.49 -3.70 -4.07
N TYR A 113 14.38 -2.39 -3.79
CA TYR A 113 14.04 -1.41 -4.84
C TYR A 113 15.18 -1.15 -5.80
N GLU A 114 16.42 -1.20 -5.30
CA GLU A 114 17.60 -1.06 -6.16
C GLU A 114 17.64 -2.17 -7.21
N ARG A 115 17.25 -3.39 -6.86
CA ARG A 115 17.17 -4.51 -7.81
C ARG A 115 16.08 -4.31 -8.86
N LEU A 116 15.09 -3.47 -8.58
CA LEU A 116 14.06 -3.10 -9.55
C LEU A 116 14.46 -1.93 -10.44
N GLY A 117 15.65 -1.38 -10.24
CA GLY A 117 16.13 -0.23 -11.00
C GLY A 117 15.76 1.12 -10.42
N ALA A 118 15.34 1.16 -9.14
CA ALA A 118 14.95 2.41 -8.50
C ALA A 118 16.15 3.31 -8.24
N THR A 119 15.94 4.62 -8.36
CA THR A 119 16.92 5.65 -7.98
C THR A 119 16.64 6.08 -6.54
N ARG A 120 17.65 6.10 -5.69
CA ARG A 120 17.51 6.52 -4.30
C ARG A 120 17.39 8.03 -4.19
N SER A 121 16.52 8.47 -3.29
CA SER A 121 16.38 9.87 -2.92
C SER A 121 16.05 9.96 -1.44
N LEU A 122 16.21 11.15 -0.85
CA LEU A 122 15.85 11.36 0.55
C LEU A 122 14.34 11.62 0.65
N GLY A 123 13.72 11.02 1.66
CA GLY A 123 12.32 11.26 1.95
C GLY A 123 12.13 11.63 3.42
N PHE A 124 11.17 12.51 3.70
CA PHE A 124 10.86 12.98 5.05
C PHE A 124 9.36 12.82 5.31
N ARG A 125 9.01 12.60 6.57
CA ARG A 125 7.62 12.62 7.01
C ARG A 125 7.39 13.80 7.93
N LEU A 126 6.43 14.65 7.57
CA LEU A 126 5.95 15.72 8.44
C LEU A 126 4.53 15.35 8.89
N THR A 127 4.32 15.36 10.20
CA THR A 127 3.00 15.15 10.77
C THR A 127 2.29 16.47 10.96
N ARG A 128 0.98 16.43 11.14
CA ARG A 128 0.21 17.61 11.50
C ARG A 128 0.75 18.25 12.78
N GLU A 129 1.07 17.41 13.78
CA GLU A 129 1.66 17.86 15.05
C GLU A 129 2.97 18.59 14.84
N ALA A 130 3.89 18.05 14.02
CA ALA A 130 5.19 18.68 13.75
C ALA A 130 5.04 20.07 13.11
N LEU A 131 3.95 20.28 12.36
CA LEU A 131 3.67 21.56 11.70
C LEU A 131 2.76 22.48 12.55
N GLY A 132 2.44 22.09 13.77
CA GLY A 132 1.59 22.88 14.65
C GLY A 132 0.12 22.91 14.26
N LEU A 133 -0.31 21.94 13.46
CA LEU A 133 -1.71 21.86 13.00
C LEU A 133 -2.53 21.01 13.97
N SER A 134 -3.82 21.35 14.11
CA SER A 134 -4.76 20.57 14.92
C SER A 134 -4.91 19.17 14.36
N ALA A 135 -5.30 18.23 15.24
CA ALA A 135 -5.68 16.90 14.79
C ALA A 135 -6.86 16.99 13.81
N LEU A 136 -6.96 16.02 12.88
CA LEU A 136 -8.12 15.96 12.01
C LEU A 136 -9.37 15.67 12.82
N ALA A 137 -10.46 16.33 12.46
CA ALA A 137 -11.75 16.06 13.10
C ALA A 137 -12.17 14.62 12.78
N ALA A 138 -12.81 13.97 13.76
CA ALA A 138 -13.43 12.67 13.52
C ALA A 138 -14.65 12.85 12.61
N ASP A 139 -14.83 11.94 11.67
CA ASP A 139 -15.98 11.96 10.76
C ASP A 139 -17.25 11.42 11.44
#